data_e93953d36d0a9c4cd2613c37e2ee95f7
#
_entry.id   e93953d36d0a9c4cd2613c37e2ee95f7
#
_cell.length_a   1.000
_cell.length_b   1.000
_cell.length_c   1.000
_cell.angle_alpha   90.00
_cell.angle_beta   90.00
_cell.angle_gamma   90.00
#
_symmetry.space_group_name_H-M   'P 1'
#
loop_
_entity.id
_entity.type
_entity.pdbx_description
1 polymer ?
#
loop_
_entity_poly.entity_id
_entity_poly.type
_entity_poly.pdbx_seq_one_letter_code
_entity_poly.pdbx_strand_id
1 'polypeptide(L)'
;MQFFLYIDPGTGSMLFSILIGAIATLYFLGRAAILKVKLLLGAKKDGVAITDNNFKQYVVYNEGMQYWNLFKPVCDEFERRQLELTYYTSAEKDPVFEQGYQFVKPEFIGEGNKAFVRLNMLSAGVVLMTTPGLNVYQLKRSKRVKHYAHILHAASDATMYRLFGIDYFDSVLLTGDYQAADIRTLESQRGIATKELVTVGCPYLDTLNKKMSAIPSEENHPFSVLVSPSWGVSALLSRYGEKLLDPLVATGWRIIIRPHPQSKKSEAELLSRLEARYKDKTNVEWDYERDNIYAMKKSDIMISDFSGIIYDYTFLCDKPVMYVNADLDLRPYDAYDIDGGKNLWQFKTLQEIGVELKEADFGNIKKVIETASDSQELAQKRKAAKACAWQFQGEAGAQIVDYMVGLKLGK
;
A
#
# COMPACT_ATOMS: atom_id res chain seq x y z
N MET A 1 73.03 17.47 13.17
CA MET A 1 72.54 16.17 12.73
C MET A 1 71.04 16.32 12.48
N GLN A 2 70.62 16.57 11.23
CA GLN A 2 69.19 16.72 10.89
C GLN A 2 68.66 15.35 10.54
N PHE A 3 67.74 14.85 11.32
CA PHE A 3 67.00 13.63 10.97
C PHE A 3 65.83 14.01 10.04
N PHE A 4 65.97 13.72 8.76
CA PHE A 4 64.86 13.68 7.82
C PHE A 4 64.08 12.41 8.06
N LEU A 5 62.88 12.53 8.61
CA LEU A 5 61.91 11.45 8.65
C LEU A 5 61.34 11.28 7.23
N TYR A 6 61.89 10.30 6.50
CA TYR A 6 61.35 9.88 5.23
C TYR A 6 60.10 8.98 5.47
N ILE A 7 58.93 9.47 5.16
CA ILE A 7 57.72 8.67 5.15
C ILE A 7 57.56 8.09 3.75
N ASP A 8 57.70 6.79 3.62
CA ASP A 8 57.45 6.05 2.37
C ASP A 8 56.05 6.36 1.83
N PRO A 9 55.87 6.63 0.52
CA PRO A 9 54.57 6.99 -0.07
C PRO A 9 53.47 5.99 0.19
N GLY A 10 53.75 4.70 0.36
CA GLY A 10 52.82 3.65 0.71
C GLY A 10 52.30 3.78 2.18
N THR A 11 53.22 4.02 3.11
CA THR A 11 52.92 4.23 4.53
C THR A 11 52.15 5.55 4.75
N GLY A 12 52.49 6.59 3.98
CA GLY A 12 51.76 7.87 3.98
C GLY A 12 50.33 7.74 3.50
N SER A 13 50.10 6.98 2.43
CA SER A 13 48.76 6.70 1.89
C SER A 13 47.88 5.90 2.88
N MET A 14 48.47 4.91 3.54
CA MET A 14 47.79 4.09 4.53
C MET A 14 47.41 4.88 5.78
N LEU A 15 48.32 5.74 6.29
CA LEU A 15 48.03 6.64 7.41
C LEU A 15 46.95 7.66 7.06
N PHE A 16 46.95 8.20 5.83
CA PHE A 16 45.94 9.12 5.36
C PHE A 16 44.55 8.47 5.27
N SER A 17 44.48 7.24 4.79
CA SER A 17 43.24 6.46 4.72
C SER A 17 42.67 6.15 6.11
N ILE A 18 43.53 5.79 7.08
CA ILE A 18 43.14 5.57 8.47
C ILE A 18 42.62 6.88 9.11
N LEU A 19 43.30 8.00 8.85
CA LEU A 19 42.91 9.31 9.36
C LEU A 19 41.54 9.74 8.81
N ILE A 20 41.32 9.58 7.50
CA ILE A 20 40.03 9.87 6.86
C ILE A 20 38.91 8.97 7.44
N GLY A 21 39.18 7.68 7.61
CA GLY A 21 38.25 6.75 8.22
C GLY A 21 37.89 7.13 9.65
N ALA A 22 38.88 7.52 10.46
CA ALA A 22 38.67 7.97 11.82
C ALA A 22 37.84 9.29 11.87
N ILE A 23 38.17 10.27 11.02
CA ILE A 23 37.43 11.53 10.94
C ILE A 23 35.98 11.29 10.48
N ALA A 24 35.77 10.44 9.47
CA ALA A 24 34.45 10.07 9.01
C ALA A 24 33.63 9.40 10.14
N THR A 25 34.25 8.45 10.83
CA THR A 25 33.61 7.78 11.97
C THR A 25 33.23 8.75 13.08
N LEU A 26 34.14 9.65 13.48
CA LEU A 26 33.86 10.68 14.49
C LEU A 26 32.78 11.66 14.04
N TYR A 27 32.76 12.02 12.75
CA TYR A 27 31.71 12.86 12.19
C TYR A 27 30.33 12.16 12.27
N PHE A 28 30.23 10.90 11.89
CA PHE A 28 28.95 10.16 11.97
C PHE A 28 28.51 9.92 13.41
N LEU A 29 29.44 9.61 14.33
CA LEU A 29 29.14 9.47 15.75
C LEU A 29 28.70 10.80 16.36
N GLY A 30 29.37 11.91 16.04
CA GLY A 30 28.98 13.25 16.47
C GLY A 30 27.60 13.66 15.94
N ARG A 31 27.33 13.38 14.67
CA ARG A 31 26.02 13.62 14.06
C ARG A 31 24.92 12.79 14.70
N ALA A 32 25.18 11.52 14.99
CA ALA A 32 24.25 10.64 15.70
C ALA A 32 23.98 11.11 17.15
N ALA A 33 25.02 11.57 17.86
CA ALA A 33 24.88 12.14 19.20
C ALA A 33 24.08 13.46 19.16
N ILE A 34 24.37 14.35 18.22
CA ILE A 34 23.61 15.61 18.02
C ILE A 34 22.15 15.31 17.67
N LEU A 35 21.90 14.30 16.82
CA LEU A 35 20.54 13.85 16.50
C LEU A 35 19.82 13.36 17.77
N LYS A 36 20.47 12.49 18.56
CA LYS A 36 19.94 12.02 19.85
C LYS A 36 19.62 13.17 20.82
N VAL A 37 20.53 14.14 20.93
CA VAL A 37 20.34 15.32 21.79
C VAL A 37 19.22 16.22 21.24
N LYS A 38 19.16 16.45 19.92
CA LYS A 38 18.04 17.19 19.29
C LYS A 38 16.70 16.49 19.49
N LEU A 39 16.67 15.14 19.42
CA LEU A 39 15.49 14.33 19.68
C LEU A 39 15.04 14.46 21.14
N LEU A 40 15.97 14.41 22.09
CA LEU A 40 15.69 14.59 23.52
C LEU A 40 15.26 16.02 23.87
N LEU A 41 15.86 17.03 23.24
CA LEU A 41 15.51 18.45 23.42
C LEU A 41 14.22 18.82 22.70
N GLY A 42 13.95 18.23 21.51
CA GLY A 42 12.69 18.40 20.80
C GLY A 42 11.51 17.81 21.56
N ALA A 43 11.67 16.61 22.12
CA ALA A 43 10.68 16.00 22.99
C ALA A 43 10.36 16.83 24.25
N LYS A 44 11.36 17.59 24.74
CA LYS A 44 11.18 18.53 25.86
C LYS A 44 10.50 19.85 25.48
N LYS A 45 10.70 20.28 24.22
CA LYS A 45 10.14 21.54 23.70
C LYS A 45 8.67 21.43 23.30
N ASP A 46 8.24 20.23 22.88
CA ASP A 46 6.84 19.92 22.52
C ASP A 46 5.98 19.52 23.74
N GLY A 47 6.47 19.70 24.97
CA GLY A 47 5.70 19.48 26.18
C GLY A 47 5.34 18.03 26.48
N VAL A 48 5.98 17.07 25.82
CA VAL A 48 5.77 15.63 26.10
C VAL A 48 6.55 15.27 27.36
N ALA A 49 6.02 15.65 28.52
CA ALA A 49 6.45 15.09 29.79
C ALA A 49 6.12 13.59 29.79
N ILE A 50 7.13 12.76 30.05
CA ILE A 50 7.00 11.31 30.19
C ILE A 50 6.30 11.02 31.53
N THR A 51 5.02 11.28 31.61
CA THR A 51 4.18 10.92 32.76
C THR A 51 3.12 9.94 32.32
N ASP A 52 2.68 9.03 33.19
CA ASP A 52 1.59 8.06 32.95
C ASP A 52 0.27 8.72 32.51
N ASN A 53 0.15 10.06 32.63
CA ASN A 53 -1.00 10.84 32.20
C ASN A 53 -1.19 10.91 30.67
N ASN A 54 -0.28 10.37 29.85
CA ASN A 54 -0.38 10.38 28.36
C ASN A 54 -0.72 9.01 27.76
N PHE A 55 -1.19 8.06 28.57
CA PHE A 55 -1.65 6.77 28.06
C PHE A 55 -2.88 6.93 27.19
N LYS A 56 -2.87 6.29 26.00
CA LYS A 56 -3.99 6.24 25.06
C LYS A 56 -4.49 4.81 24.93
N GLN A 57 -5.77 4.57 25.21
CA GLN A 57 -6.29 3.20 25.16
C GLN A 57 -6.25 2.64 23.72
N TYR A 58 -6.75 3.42 22.75
CA TYR A 58 -6.78 3.04 21.34
C TYR A 58 -6.14 4.12 20.50
N VAL A 59 -5.23 3.71 19.61
CA VAL A 59 -4.52 4.59 18.70
C VAL A 59 -4.60 4.02 17.29
N VAL A 60 -4.93 4.85 16.32
CA VAL A 60 -4.70 4.61 14.90
C VAL A 60 -3.53 5.48 14.47
N TYR A 61 -2.60 4.93 13.69
CA TYR A 61 -1.60 5.70 12.96
C TYR A 61 -1.81 5.57 11.46
N ASN A 62 -2.04 6.72 10.82
CA ASN A 62 -2.13 6.88 9.37
C ASN A 62 -0.92 7.64 8.82
N GLU A 63 -0.11 6.99 7.98
CA GLU A 63 1.08 7.64 7.42
C GLU A 63 0.79 8.58 6.24
N GLY A 64 -0.43 8.53 5.66
CA GLY A 64 -0.74 9.37 4.51
C GLY A 64 -2.19 9.32 4.07
N MET A 65 -2.64 10.38 3.36
CA MET A 65 -4.03 10.54 2.90
C MET A 65 -4.58 9.37 2.08
N GLN A 66 -3.69 8.61 1.41
CA GLN A 66 -4.07 7.46 0.58
C GLN A 66 -4.75 6.34 1.39
N TYR A 67 -4.49 6.26 2.69
CA TYR A 67 -5.08 5.25 3.56
C TYR A 67 -6.34 5.73 4.30
N TRP A 68 -6.84 6.93 4.02
CA TRP A 68 -8.06 7.41 4.66
C TRP A 68 -9.26 6.47 4.44
N ASN A 69 -9.44 5.96 3.21
CA ASN A 69 -10.54 5.04 2.92
C ASN A 69 -10.43 3.72 3.70
N LEU A 70 -9.24 3.33 4.15
CA LEU A 70 -9.01 2.17 5.02
C LEU A 70 -9.44 2.45 6.46
N PHE A 71 -9.08 3.62 7.01
CA PHE A 71 -9.32 3.93 8.42
C PHE A 71 -10.69 4.56 8.69
N LYS A 72 -11.34 5.12 7.68
CA LYS A 72 -12.64 5.75 7.84
C LYS A 72 -13.69 4.83 8.50
N PRO A 73 -13.91 3.57 8.08
CA PRO A 73 -14.88 2.68 8.73
C PRO A 73 -14.55 2.39 10.20
N VAL A 74 -13.26 2.35 10.55
CA VAL A 74 -12.82 2.18 11.94
C VAL A 74 -13.15 3.43 12.75
N CYS A 75 -12.86 4.62 12.24
CA CYS A 75 -13.20 5.89 12.89
C CYS A 75 -14.71 6.04 13.06
N ASP A 76 -15.48 5.78 12.01
CA ASP A 76 -16.96 5.84 12.04
C ASP A 76 -17.52 4.92 13.12
N GLU A 77 -16.94 3.74 13.29
CA GLU A 77 -17.42 2.78 14.28
C GLU A 77 -17.03 3.15 15.72
N PHE A 78 -15.81 3.69 15.95
CA PHE A 78 -15.43 4.27 17.25
C PHE A 78 -16.37 5.44 17.62
N GLU A 79 -16.65 6.33 16.67
CA GLU A 79 -17.59 7.44 16.85
C GLU A 79 -19.00 6.95 17.19
N ARG A 80 -19.52 5.98 16.43
CA ARG A 80 -20.84 5.38 16.65
C ARG A 80 -20.98 4.74 18.03
N ARG A 81 -19.91 4.12 18.54
CA ARG A 81 -19.88 3.48 19.87
C ARG A 81 -19.55 4.46 21.00
N GLN A 82 -19.27 5.71 20.69
CA GLN A 82 -18.83 6.72 21.66
C GLN A 82 -17.57 6.31 22.44
N LEU A 83 -16.64 5.64 21.75
CA LEU A 83 -15.37 5.21 22.30
C LEU A 83 -14.27 6.17 21.88
N GLU A 84 -13.42 6.59 22.82
CA GLU A 84 -12.32 7.50 22.52
C GLU A 84 -11.25 6.79 21.67
N LEU A 85 -10.92 7.36 20.51
CA LEU A 85 -9.85 6.95 19.63
C LEU A 85 -8.89 8.13 19.41
N THR A 86 -7.61 7.93 19.66
CA THR A 86 -6.57 8.87 19.22
C THR A 86 -6.16 8.51 17.80
N TYR A 87 -6.33 9.44 16.86
CA TYR A 87 -5.96 9.24 15.46
C TYR A 87 -4.74 10.08 15.12
N TYR A 88 -3.58 9.46 15.04
CA TYR A 88 -2.34 10.11 14.60
C TYR A 88 -2.20 10.02 13.09
N THR A 89 -1.87 11.14 12.47
CA THR A 89 -1.63 11.20 11.03
C THR A 89 -0.33 11.94 10.70
N SER A 90 0.34 11.46 9.64
CA SER A 90 1.47 12.16 9.01
C SER A 90 1.04 12.98 7.79
N ALA A 91 -0.26 13.13 7.54
CA ALA A 91 -0.80 13.99 6.49
C ALA A 91 -1.44 15.23 7.10
N GLU A 92 -0.88 16.42 6.84
CA GLU A 92 -1.39 17.70 7.36
C GLU A 92 -2.83 17.97 6.89
N LYS A 93 -3.17 17.50 5.68
CA LYS A 93 -4.51 17.65 5.07
C LYS A 93 -5.28 16.33 5.08
N ASP A 94 -5.13 15.52 6.14
CA ASP A 94 -5.88 14.27 6.26
C ASP A 94 -7.38 14.58 6.35
N PRO A 95 -8.23 13.89 5.56
CA PRO A 95 -9.69 14.10 5.59
C PRO A 95 -10.33 13.87 6.96
N VAL A 96 -9.67 13.21 7.89
CA VAL A 96 -10.17 13.04 9.28
C VAL A 96 -10.46 14.36 9.96
N PHE A 97 -9.69 15.42 9.67
CA PHE A 97 -9.89 16.74 10.28
C PHE A 97 -11.20 17.41 9.89
N GLU A 98 -11.80 17.00 8.77
CA GLU A 98 -13.03 17.56 8.23
C GLU A 98 -14.29 16.76 8.65
N GLN A 99 -14.13 15.62 9.36
CA GLN A 99 -15.28 14.75 9.67
C GLN A 99 -16.16 15.23 10.83
N GLY A 100 -15.66 16.13 11.68
CA GLY A 100 -16.41 16.65 12.83
C GLY A 100 -16.65 15.62 13.95
N TYR A 101 -15.82 14.58 14.05
CA TYR A 101 -15.94 13.55 15.08
C TYR A 101 -15.84 14.11 16.50
N GLN A 102 -16.60 13.53 17.43
CA GLN A 102 -16.59 13.90 18.85
C GLN A 102 -15.70 12.95 19.68
N PHE A 103 -15.63 11.68 19.33
CA PHE A 103 -14.88 10.66 20.07
C PHE A 103 -13.58 10.29 19.38
N VAL A 104 -13.44 10.48 18.07
CA VAL A 104 -12.17 10.36 17.35
C VAL A 104 -11.40 11.66 17.46
N LYS A 105 -10.19 11.62 18.02
CA LYS A 105 -9.32 12.80 18.27
C LYS A 105 -8.16 12.80 17.30
N PRO A 106 -8.26 13.50 16.15
CA PRO A 106 -7.17 13.55 15.17
C PRO A 106 -6.08 14.51 15.61
N GLU A 107 -4.82 14.10 15.35
CA GLU A 107 -3.63 14.91 15.60
C GLU A 107 -2.59 14.68 14.50
N PHE A 108 -2.12 15.77 13.88
CA PHE A 108 -0.98 15.74 12.98
C PHE A 108 0.32 15.63 13.79
N ILE A 109 1.08 14.55 13.57
CA ILE A 109 2.28 14.27 14.35
C ILE A 109 3.59 14.53 13.60
N GLY A 110 3.52 15.15 12.42
CA GLY A 110 4.64 15.37 11.51
C GLY A 110 4.82 14.22 10.52
N GLU A 111 5.78 14.38 9.61
CA GLU A 111 6.08 13.41 8.55
C GLU A 111 7.41 12.69 8.80
N GLY A 112 7.50 11.45 8.32
CA GLY A 112 8.73 10.64 8.34
C GLY A 112 9.33 10.53 9.74
N ASN A 113 10.60 10.92 9.90
CA ASN A 113 11.31 10.78 11.17
C ASN A 113 10.68 11.56 12.33
N LYS A 114 9.98 12.67 12.07
CA LYS A 114 9.29 13.41 13.14
C LYS A 114 8.15 12.59 13.73
N ALA A 115 7.33 11.98 12.88
CA ALA A 115 6.27 11.09 13.31
C ALA A 115 6.82 9.89 14.06
N PHE A 116 7.87 9.24 13.52
CA PHE A 116 8.48 8.06 14.14
C PHE A 116 9.02 8.34 15.54
N VAL A 117 9.59 9.51 15.78
CA VAL A 117 10.04 9.89 17.15
C VAL A 117 8.87 9.87 18.13
N ARG A 118 7.72 10.42 17.76
CA ARG A 118 6.53 10.45 18.61
C ARG A 118 5.97 9.03 18.83
N LEU A 119 5.88 8.24 17.77
CA LEU A 119 5.42 6.85 17.84
C LEU A 119 6.35 5.96 18.67
N ASN A 120 7.67 6.12 18.58
CA ASN A 120 8.65 5.36 19.34
C ASN A 120 8.58 5.63 20.86
N MET A 121 7.98 6.75 21.26
CA MET A 121 7.77 7.13 22.67
C MET A 121 6.31 7.00 23.11
N LEU A 122 5.43 6.52 22.25
CA LEU A 122 4.01 6.39 22.52
C LEU A 122 3.74 5.48 23.74
N SER A 123 2.74 5.84 24.55
CA SER A 123 2.16 5.00 25.60
C SER A 123 0.72 4.70 25.24
N ALA A 124 0.43 3.44 24.91
CA ALA A 124 -0.91 3.05 24.44
C ALA A 124 -1.27 1.61 24.81
N GLY A 125 -2.56 1.34 24.84
CA GLY A 125 -3.09 -0.02 24.90
C GLY A 125 -2.89 -0.73 23.56
N VAL A 126 -3.63 -0.31 22.56
CA VAL A 126 -3.58 -0.87 21.20
C VAL A 126 -3.18 0.21 20.20
N VAL A 127 -2.26 -0.13 19.31
CA VAL A 127 -1.90 0.70 18.15
C VAL A 127 -2.23 -0.07 16.88
N LEU A 128 -3.16 0.45 16.09
CA LEU A 128 -3.52 -0.06 14.77
C LEU A 128 -2.84 0.78 13.69
N MET A 129 -2.14 0.14 12.76
CA MET A 129 -1.51 0.82 11.62
C MET A 129 -1.41 -0.10 10.41
N THR A 130 -1.30 0.51 9.23
CA THR A 130 -1.00 -0.22 7.97
C THR A 130 0.43 -0.02 7.50
N THR A 131 1.20 0.84 8.17
CA THR A 131 2.63 1.09 7.89
C THR A 131 3.44 -0.15 8.23
N PRO A 132 4.10 -0.79 7.25
CA PRO A 132 4.93 -1.97 7.49
C PRO A 132 6.29 -1.58 8.10
N GLY A 133 7.07 -2.58 8.49
CA GLY A 133 8.46 -2.39 8.94
C GLY A 133 8.59 -1.87 10.35
N LEU A 134 7.58 -2.09 11.21
CA LEU A 134 7.69 -1.85 12.65
C LEU A 134 8.92 -2.58 13.21
N ASN A 135 9.76 -1.87 13.94
CA ASN A 135 11.02 -2.34 14.54
C ASN A 135 12.14 -2.76 13.56
N VAL A 136 11.92 -2.63 12.26
CA VAL A 136 12.92 -2.93 11.22
C VAL A 136 13.89 -1.76 11.04
N TYR A 137 13.37 -0.57 10.75
CA TYR A 137 14.18 0.63 10.48
C TYR A 137 14.00 1.69 11.58
N GLN A 138 13.54 2.90 11.22
CA GLN A 138 13.40 4.03 12.12
C GLN A 138 12.17 3.95 13.02
N LEU A 139 11.10 3.32 12.54
CA LEU A 139 9.89 3.07 13.34
C LEU A 139 10.15 1.92 14.30
N LYS A 140 10.35 2.24 15.59
CA LYS A 140 10.63 1.25 16.64
C LYS A 140 9.40 0.96 17.47
N ARG A 141 9.30 -0.27 17.98
CA ARG A 141 8.28 -0.61 18.98
C ARG A 141 8.53 0.19 20.27
N SER A 142 7.54 0.95 20.71
CA SER A 142 7.58 1.53 22.06
C SER A 142 7.36 0.44 23.10
N LYS A 143 8.20 0.42 24.13
CA LYS A 143 8.04 -0.49 25.29
C LYS A 143 6.79 -0.20 26.12
N ARG A 144 6.13 0.95 25.89
CA ARG A 144 4.93 1.40 26.60
C ARG A 144 3.64 1.18 25.81
N VAL A 145 3.73 0.55 24.63
CA VAL A 145 2.58 0.07 23.86
C VAL A 145 2.40 -1.41 24.16
N LYS A 146 1.20 -1.78 24.58
CA LYS A 146 0.89 -3.15 24.97
C LYS A 146 0.64 -4.06 23.79
N HIS A 147 0.05 -3.54 22.69
CA HIS A 147 -0.29 -4.34 21.52
C HIS A 147 -0.19 -3.54 20.22
N TYR A 148 0.50 -4.06 19.23
CA TYR A 148 0.58 -3.53 17.87
C TYR A 148 -0.17 -4.43 16.90
N ALA A 149 -1.23 -3.91 16.30
CA ALA A 149 -2.01 -4.57 15.26
C ALA A 149 -1.67 -3.98 13.87
N HIS A 150 -1.37 -4.83 12.93
CA HIS A 150 -1.24 -4.45 11.52
C HIS A 150 -2.53 -4.73 10.77
N ILE A 151 -3.02 -3.76 10.01
CA ILE A 151 -4.16 -3.94 9.11
C ILE A 151 -3.69 -3.94 7.66
N LEU A 152 -4.11 -4.94 6.91
CA LEU A 152 -3.81 -5.02 5.48
C LEU A 152 -4.68 -4.01 4.72
N HIS A 153 -4.05 -3.23 3.82
CA HIS A 153 -4.74 -2.15 3.12
C HIS A 153 -5.32 -2.56 1.76
N ALA A 154 -5.10 -3.79 1.33
CA ALA A 154 -5.61 -4.33 0.07
C ALA A 154 -5.99 -5.82 0.22
N ALA A 155 -6.96 -6.26 -0.56
CA ALA A 155 -7.34 -7.66 -0.67
C ALA A 155 -6.40 -8.41 -1.64
N SER A 156 -5.11 -8.47 -1.28
CA SER A 156 -4.02 -9.11 -2.01
C SER A 156 -3.10 -9.85 -1.03
N ASP A 157 -1.99 -10.41 -1.50
CA ASP A 157 -1.08 -11.16 -0.64
C ASP A 157 -0.45 -10.29 0.45
N ALA A 158 -0.54 -10.75 1.69
CA ALA A 158 0.07 -10.09 2.85
C ALA A 158 1.61 -10.06 2.79
N THR A 159 2.20 -10.89 1.97
CA THR A 159 3.65 -11.05 1.81
C THR A 159 4.26 -10.16 0.73
N MET A 160 3.46 -9.31 0.10
CA MET A 160 3.95 -8.30 -0.84
C MET A 160 4.50 -7.04 -0.16
N TYR A 161 4.74 -7.07 1.13
CA TYR A 161 5.54 -6.07 1.82
C TYR A 161 7.04 -6.34 1.62
N ARG A 162 7.86 -5.28 1.73
CA ARG A 162 9.32 -5.43 1.79
C ARG A 162 9.71 -6.28 2.98
N LEU A 163 10.86 -6.94 2.89
CA LEU A 163 11.37 -7.89 3.88
C LEU A 163 11.16 -7.43 5.33
N PHE A 164 10.60 -8.34 6.12
CA PHE A 164 10.25 -8.16 7.53
C PHE A 164 9.12 -7.15 7.78
N GLY A 165 8.28 -6.92 6.78
CA GLY A 165 7.25 -5.88 6.82
C GLY A 165 6.29 -6.00 7.99
N ILE A 166 5.88 -7.22 8.34
CA ILE A 166 4.90 -7.49 9.40
C ILE A 166 5.46 -8.31 10.57
N ASP A 167 6.76 -8.61 10.59
CA ASP A 167 7.37 -9.56 11.53
C ASP A 167 7.21 -9.19 13.00
N TYR A 168 7.21 -7.91 13.31
CA TYR A 168 7.22 -7.42 14.69
C TYR A 168 5.88 -6.90 15.20
N PHE A 169 4.79 -7.21 14.52
CA PHE A 169 3.44 -6.96 15.02
C PHE A 169 2.98 -8.10 15.93
N ASP A 170 2.09 -7.80 16.87
CA ASP A 170 1.49 -8.79 17.76
C ASP A 170 0.32 -9.49 17.07
N SER A 171 -0.39 -8.76 16.20
CA SER A 171 -1.48 -9.29 15.38
C SER A 171 -1.47 -8.72 13.97
N VAL A 172 -2.07 -9.48 13.04
CA VAL A 172 -2.36 -9.04 11.66
C VAL A 172 -3.85 -9.25 11.38
N LEU A 173 -4.51 -8.16 10.95
CA LEU A 173 -5.91 -8.17 10.59
C LEU A 173 -6.05 -8.44 9.09
N LEU A 174 -6.63 -9.58 8.77
CA LEU A 174 -6.71 -10.15 7.41
C LEU A 174 -7.98 -9.70 6.69
N THR A 175 -7.91 -9.58 5.37
CA THR A 175 -9.08 -9.34 4.52
C THR A 175 -9.84 -10.63 4.21
N GLY A 176 -9.14 -11.77 4.25
CA GLY A 176 -9.66 -13.12 4.07
C GLY A 176 -8.67 -14.16 4.59
N ASP A 177 -9.17 -15.33 4.93
CA ASP A 177 -8.39 -16.40 5.57
C ASP A 177 -7.22 -16.94 4.71
N TYR A 178 -7.28 -16.75 3.39
CA TYR A 178 -6.24 -17.19 2.46
C TYR A 178 -4.85 -16.59 2.77
N GLN A 179 -4.80 -15.42 3.42
CA GLN A 179 -3.56 -14.71 3.74
C GLN A 179 -2.80 -15.36 4.91
N ALA A 180 -3.46 -16.21 5.71
CA ALA A 180 -2.88 -16.75 6.93
C ALA A 180 -1.74 -17.75 6.66
N ALA A 181 -1.85 -18.58 5.63
CA ALA A 181 -0.90 -19.66 5.37
C ALA A 181 0.53 -19.13 5.11
N ASP A 182 0.65 -18.09 4.29
CA ASP A 182 1.93 -17.50 3.94
C ASP A 182 2.59 -16.80 5.15
N ILE A 183 1.79 -16.12 5.98
CA ILE A 183 2.28 -15.51 7.22
C ILE A 183 2.83 -16.58 8.17
N ARG A 184 2.11 -17.71 8.34
CA ARG A 184 2.57 -18.85 9.15
C ARG A 184 3.86 -19.45 8.62
N THR A 185 4.00 -19.54 7.30
CA THR A 185 5.22 -20.02 6.65
C THR A 185 6.41 -19.11 6.98
N LEU A 186 6.26 -17.78 6.87
CA LEU A 186 7.31 -16.82 7.22
C LEU A 186 7.67 -16.89 8.70
N GLU A 187 6.70 -16.98 9.60
CA GLU A 187 6.93 -17.13 11.03
C GLU A 187 7.80 -18.35 11.36
N SER A 188 7.45 -19.50 10.74
CA SER A 188 8.19 -20.75 10.92
C SER A 188 9.60 -20.67 10.36
N GLN A 189 9.77 -20.16 9.15
CA GLN A 189 11.08 -20.07 8.49
C GLN A 189 12.04 -19.10 9.20
N ARG A 190 11.50 -17.99 9.73
CA ARG A 190 12.29 -16.96 10.42
C ARG A 190 12.46 -17.21 11.91
N GLY A 191 11.79 -18.22 12.48
CA GLY A 191 11.82 -18.51 13.92
C GLY A 191 11.32 -17.36 14.77
N ILE A 192 10.35 -16.59 14.30
CA ILE A 192 9.77 -15.45 15.01
C ILE A 192 8.49 -15.83 15.76
N ALA A 193 8.08 -14.98 16.70
CA ALA A 193 6.87 -15.21 17.47
C ALA A 193 5.63 -15.30 16.56
N THR A 194 4.77 -16.26 16.87
CA THR A 194 3.48 -16.43 16.19
C THR A 194 2.56 -15.26 16.51
N LYS A 195 2.05 -14.60 15.48
CA LYS A 195 1.10 -13.48 15.60
C LYS A 195 -0.33 -13.99 15.75
N GLU A 196 -1.17 -13.18 16.37
CA GLU A 196 -2.60 -13.39 16.26
C GLU A 196 -3.05 -12.98 14.87
N LEU A 197 -3.71 -13.89 14.12
CA LEU A 197 -4.28 -13.62 12.80
C LEU A 197 -5.80 -13.62 12.92
N VAL A 198 -6.42 -12.50 12.55
CA VAL A 198 -7.86 -12.31 12.68
C VAL A 198 -8.43 -11.81 11.37
N THR A 199 -9.36 -12.56 10.80
CA THR A 199 -10.05 -12.12 9.59
C THR A 199 -11.14 -11.11 9.96
N VAL A 200 -11.00 -9.91 9.43
CA VAL A 200 -11.88 -8.75 9.72
C VAL A 200 -12.55 -8.18 8.47
N GLY A 201 -12.14 -8.64 7.27
CA GLY A 201 -12.56 -8.07 6.00
C GLY A 201 -11.69 -6.91 5.54
N CYS A 202 -12.14 -6.19 4.51
CA CYS A 202 -11.37 -5.13 3.86
C CYS A 202 -12.09 -3.77 3.97
N PRO A 203 -11.77 -2.93 4.98
CA PRO A 203 -12.44 -1.64 5.17
C PRO A 203 -12.26 -0.69 3.99
N TYR A 204 -11.13 -0.81 3.29
CA TYR A 204 -10.88 -0.04 2.07
C TYR A 204 -11.92 -0.35 0.99
N LEU A 205 -12.16 -1.62 0.70
CA LEU A 205 -13.17 -2.03 -0.28
C LEU A 205 -14.59 -1.69 0.21
N ASP A 206 -14.88 -1.80 1.50
CA ASP A 206 -16.17 -1.39 2.07
C ASP A 206 -16.44 0.10 1.81
N THR A 207 -15.44 0.95 2.02
CA THR A 207 -15.53 2.39 1.76
C THR A 207 -15.74 2.69 0.27
N LEU A 208 -14.96 2.04 -0.60
CA LEU A 208 -15.07 2.25 -2.05
C LEU A 208 -16.40 1.74 -2.58
N ASN A 209 -16.89 0.60 -2.10
CA ASN A 209 -18.19 0.05 -2.49
C ASN A 209 -19.35 1.00 -2.13
N LYS A 210 -19.31 1.55 -0.90
CA LYS A 210 -20.28 2.56 -0.46
C LYS A 210 -20.24 3.81 -1.35
N LYS A 211 -19.05 4.33 -1.65
CA LYS A 211 -18.88 5.48 -2.53
C LYS A 211 -19.36 5.17 -3.96
N MET A 212 -19.00 4.01 -4.51
CA MET A 212 -19.38 3.60 -5.87
C MET A 212 -20.88 3.42 -6.00
N SER A 213 -21.56 2.92 -4.96
CA SER A 213 -23.03 2.78 -4.94
C SER A 213 -23.74 4.11 -5.00
N ALA A 214 -23.12 5.19 -4.51
CA ALA A 214 -23.67 6.55 -4.55
C ALA A 214 -23.48 7.25 -5.92
N ILE A 215 -22.60 6.72 -6.81
CA ILE A 215 -22.39 7.29 -8.14
C ILE A 215 -23.54 6.83 -9.05
N PRO A 216 -24.24 7.72 -9.78
CA PRO A 216 -25.23 7.32 -10.77
C PRO A 216 -24.65 6.42 -11.85
N SER A 217 -25.42 5.45 -12.33
CA SER A 217 -25.03 4.67 -13.49
C SER A 217 -25.25 5.49 -14.76
N GLU A 218 -24.27 5.47 -15.66
CA GLU A 218 -24.40 6.07 -16.98
C GLU A 218 -25.15 5.06 -17.88
N GLU A 219 -26.44 5.31 -18.13
CA GLU A 219 -27.23 4.48 -19.03
C GLU A 219 -26.81 4.76 -20.49
N ASN A 220 -26.64 3.69 -21.30
CA ASN A 220 -26.31 3.79 -22.73
C ASN A 220 -24.94 4.42 -23.05
N HIS A 221 -23.91 4.19 -22.24
CA HIS A 221 -22.55 4.58 -22.60
C HIS A 221 -21.95 3.66 -23.69
N PRO A 222 -21.04 4.15 -24.53
CA PRO A 222 -20.33 3.30 -25.48
C PRO A 222 -19.45 2.28 -24.72
N PHE A 223 -19.24 1.10 -25.32
CA PHE A 223 -18.34 0.11 -24.74
C PHE A 223 -16.99 0.75 -24.39
N SER A 224 -16.55 0.58 -23.17
CA SER A 224 -15.47 1.34 -22.55
C SER A 224 -14.39 0.45 -21.98
N VAL A 225 -13.14 0.65 -22.38
CA VAL A 225 -11.97 -0.08 -21.90
C VAL A 225 -11.17 0.81 -20.95
N LEU A 226 -10.94 0.36 -19.73
CA LEU A 226 -10.07 1.01 -18.76
C LEU A 226 -8.66 0.42 -18.85
N VAL A 227 -7.69 1.24 -19.23
CA VAL A 227 -6.26 0.90 -19.19
C VAL A 227 -5.67 1.48 -17.90
N SER A 228 -5.43 0.64 -16.89
CA SER A 228 -4.97 1.08 -15.58
C SER A 228 -3.74 0.28 -15.12
N PRO A 229 -2.55 0.64 -15.61
CA PRO A 229 -1.31 -0.06 -15.34
C PRO A 229 -0.72 0.26 -13.97
N SER A 230 0.27 -0.54 -13.57
CA SER A 230 1.28 -0.19 -12.57
C SER A 230 2.25 0.88 -13.13
N TRP A 231 3.40 1.05 -12.51
CA TRP A 231 4.46 1.99 -12.90
C TRP A 231 5.83 1.31 -12.96
N GLY A 232 6.80 1.97 -13.60
CA GLY A 232 8.16 1.47 -13.78
C GLY A 232 8.38 0.79 -15.13
N VAL A 233 9.59 0.35 -15.37
CA VAL A 233 10.03 -0.18 -16.68
C VAL A 233 9.31 -1.44 -17.13
N SER A 234 8.82 -2.24 -16.18
CA SER A 234 8.07 -3.47 -16.44
C SER A 234 6.56 -3.25 -16.60
N ALA A 235 6.06 -2.03 -16.35
CA ALA A 235 4.64 -1.71 -16.43
C ALA A 235 4.14 -1.68 -17.90
N LEU A 236 2.87 -1.95 -18.07
CA LEU A 236 2.18 -2.09 -19.37
C LEU A 236 2.43 -0.91 -20.32
N LEU A 237 2.29 0.33 -19.86
CA LEU A 237 2.51 1.49 -20.73
C LEU A 237 3.98 1.69 -21.09
N SER A 238 4.92 1.39 -20.17
CA SER A 238 6.35 1.49 -20.43
C SER A 238 6.83 0.45 -21.45
N ARG A 239 6.23 -0.75 -21.44
CA ARG A 239 6.60 -1.85 -22.33
C ARG A 239 5.96 -1.74 -23.70
N TYR A 240 4.70 -1.37 -23.76
CA TYR A 240 3.92 -1.47 -24.98
C TYR A 240 3.43 -0.14 -25.52
N GLY A 241 3.17 0.86 -24.69
CA GLY A 241 2.82 2.22 -25.12
C GLY A 241 1.88 2.23 -26.31
N GLU A 242 2.35 2.84 -27.42
CA GLU A 242 1.61 2.97 -28.66
C GLU A 242 1.24 1.63 -29.30
N LYS A 243 2.06 0.58 -29.13
CA LYS A 243 1.79 -0.75 -29.72
C LYS A 243 0.45 -1.33 -29.22
N LEU A 244 0.11 -1.07 -27.95
CA LEU A 244 -1.16 -1.48 -27.36
C LEU A 244 -2.26 -0.44 -27.63
N LEU A 245 -1.95 0.86 -27.44
CA LEU A 245 -2.96 1.89 -27.50
C LEU A 245 -3.46 2.16 -28.93
N ASP A 246 -2.60 2.09 -29.96
CA ASP A 246 -3.03 2.31 -31.35
C ASP A 246 -4.16 1.34 -31.79
N PRO A 247 -4.01 0.00 -31.62
CA PRO A 247 -5.09 -0.92 -31.97
C PRO A 247 -6.32 -0.76 -31.06
N LEU A 248 -6.16 -0.42 -29.77
CA LEU A 248 -7.28 -0.12 -28.88
C LEU A 248 -8.08 1.10 -29.37
N VAL A 249 -7.40 2.19 -29.66
CA VAL A 249 -8.04 3.42 -30.16
C VAL A 249 -8.73 3.17 -31.50
N ALA A 250 -8.15 2.32 -32.36
CA ALA A 250 -8.73 1.95 -33.67
C ALA A 250 -10.03 1.11 -33.55
N THR A 251 -10.36 0.54 -32.39
CA THR A 251 -11.63 -0.17 -32.16
C THR A 251 -12.83 0.76 -32.24
N GLY A 252 -12.65 2.07 -32.04
CA GLY A 252 -13.72 3.06 -31.92
C GLY A 252 -14.42 3.04 -30.54
N TRP A 253 -14.04 2.16 -29.63
CA TRP A 253 -14.53 2.13 -28.26
C TRP A 253 -13.99 3.30 -27.44
N ARG A 254 -14.63 3.63 -26.33
CA ARG A 254 -14.09 4.59 -25.36
C ARG A 254 -12.91 3.97 -24.64
N ILE A 255 -11.76 4.63 -24.67
CA ILE A 255 -10.54 4.18 -24.01
C ILE A 255 -10.22 5.16 -22.88
N ILE A 256 -10.34 4.70 -21.65
CA ILE A 256 -10.01 5.46 -20.44
C ILE A 256 -8.61 5.03 -20.01
N ILE A 257 -7.65 5.94 -20.07
CA ILE A 257 -6.27 5.67 -19.68
C ILE A 257 -6.06 6.32 -18.31
N ARG A 258 -5.78 5.49 -17.31
CA ARG A 258 -5.53 5.90 -15.94
C ARG A 258 -4.12 5.49 -15.51
N PRO A 259 -3.09 6.29 -15.74
CA PRO A 259 -1.74 6.00 -15.30
C PRO A 259 -1.65 5.94 -13.77
N HIS A 260 -0.74 5.13 -13.26
CA HIS A 260 -0.45 5.12 -11.82
C HIS A 260 0.04 6.52 -11.36
N PRO A 261 -0.35 7.01 -10.17
CA PRO A 261 0.07 8.33 -9.70
C PRO A 261 1.59 8.56 -9.69
N GLN A 262 2.36 7.50 -9.44
CA GLN A 262 3.82 7.55 -9.48
C GLN A 262 4.36 7.79 -10.89
N SER A 263 3.67 7.33 -11.95
CA SER A 263 4.10 7.52 -13.35
C SER A 263 4.21 9.00 -13.74
N LYS A 264 3.44 9.89 -13.11
CA LYS A 264 3.60 11.35 -13.31
C LYS A 264 4.98 11.86 -12.93
N LYS A 265 5.69 11.14 -12.06
CA LYS A 265 7.05 11.50 -11.61
C LYS A 265 8.12 10.69 -12.32
N SER A 266 7.92 9.37 -12.41
CA SER A 266 8.93 8.44 -12.94
C SER A 266 8.89 8.26 -14.45
N GLU A 267 7.72 8.44 -15.11
CA GLU A 267 7.51 8.24 -16.55
C GLU A 267 6.88 9.47 -17.23
N ALA A 268 7.19 10.70 -16.74
CA ALA A 268 6.59 11.94 -17.24
C ALA A 268 6.75 12.15 -18.75
N GLU A 269 7.92 11.82 -19.31
CA GLU A 269 8.20 11.95 -20.75
C GLU A 269 7.35 10.98 -21.59
N LEU A 270 7.21 9.72 -21.11
CA LEU A 270 6.34 8.73 -21.75
C LEU A 270 4.89 9.21 -21.77
N LEU A 271 4.38 9.65 -20.63
CA LEU A 271 3.00 10.13 -20.53
C LEU A 271 2.76 11.33 -21.47
N SER A 272 3.64 12.33 -21.44
CA SER A 272 3.53 13.51 -22.31
C SER A 272 3.52 13.14 -23.80
N ARG A 273 4.35 12.16 -24.21
CA ARG A 273 4.39 11.67 -25.60
C ARG A 273 3.08 10.98 -25.97
N LEU A 274 2.55 10.10 -25.11
CA LEU A 274 1.29 9.40 -25.35
C LEU A 274 0.10 10.38 -25.37
N GLU A 275 0.05 11.31 -24.43
CA GLU A 275 -0.99 12.36 -24.41
C GLU A 275 -0.98 13.19 -25.69
N ALA A 276 0.19 13.65 -26.14
CA ALA A 276 0.33 14.40 -27.39
C ALA A 276 -0.11 13.59 -28.61
N ARG A 277 0.18 12.27 -28.65
CA ARG A 277 -0.22 11.38 -29.73
C ARG A 277 -1.74 11.25 -29.85
N TYR A 278 -2.43 11.15 -28.72
CA TYR A 278 -3.88 10.86 -28.69
C TYR A 278 -4.74 12.10 -28.41
N LYS A 279 -4.18 13.31 -28.33
CA LYS A 279 -4.88 14.55 -28.00
C LYS A 279 -6.12 14.85 -28.87
N ASP A 280 -6.05 14.47 -30.18
CA ASP A 280 -7.11 14.73 -31.16
C ASP A 280 -8.07 13.51 -31.30
N LYS A 281 -7.93 12.47 -30.48
CA LYS A 281 -8.78 11.28 -30.49
C LYS A 281 -9.96 11.48 -29.56
N THR A 282 -11.15 11.62 -30.07
CA THR A 282 -12.37 11.87 -29.31
C THR A 282 -12.83 10.70 -28.45
N ASN A 283 -12.31 9.51 -28.74
CA ASN A 283 -12.61 8.29 -27.99
C ASN A 283 -11.55 7.95 -26.92
N VAL A 284 -10.58 8.83 -26.65
CA VAL A 284 -9.54 8.65 -25.63
C VAL A 284 -9.76 9.65 -24.50
N GLU A 285 -9.83 9.15 -23.26
CA GLU A 285 -9.96 9.93 -22.04
C GLU A 285 -8.77 9.61 -21.12
N TRP A 286 -8.09 10.65 -20.61
CA TRP A 286 -7.06 10.51 -19.60
C TRP A 286 -7.66 10.79 -18.22
N ASP A 287 -7.61 9.81 -17.32
CA ASP A 287 -8.14 9.94 -15.96
C ASP A 287 -7.00 10.12 -14.95
N TYR A 288 -7.02 11.24 -14.27
CA TYR A 288 -6.07 11.61 -13.20
C TYR A 288 -6.79 11.94 -11.90
N GLU A 289 -8.06 11.59 -11.80
CA GLU A 289 -8.84 11.79 -10.58
C GLU A 289 -8.22 11.06 -9.40
N ARG A 290 -8.45 11.59 -8.20
CA ARG A 290 -7.92 10.98 -6.98
C ARG A 290 -8.50 9.58 -6.75
N ASP A 291 -9.82 9.47 -6.85
CA ASP A 291 -10.54 8.21 -6.63
C ASP A 291 -10.70 7.46 -7.96
N ASN A 292 -10.29 6.21 -8.00
CA ASN A 292 -10.34 5.34 -9.18
C ASN A 292 -11.75 4.83 -9.51
N ILE A 293 -12.69 4.93 -8.57
CA ILE A 293 -14.04 4.37 -8.69
C ILE A 293 -14.85 4.95 -9.86
N TYR A 294 -14.57 6.19 -10.27
CA TYR A 294 -15.27 6.82 -11.39
C TYR A 294 -14.90 6.16 -12.72
N ALA A 295 -13.60 5.96 -12.98
CA ALA A 295 -13.10 5.27 -14.16
C ALA A 295 -13.55 3.80 -14.17
N MET A 296 -13.49 3.13 -13.02
CA MET A 296 -13.96 1.74 -12.86
C MET A 296 -15.45 1.60 -13.19
N LYS A 297 -16.28 2.51 -12.69
CA LYS A 297 -17.72 2.44 -12.93
C LYS A 297 -18.10 2.66 -14.38
N LYS A 298 -17.41 3.58 -15.07
CA LYS A 298 -17.64 3.94 -16.48
C LYS A 298 -17.13 2.88 -17.47
N SER A 299 -16.26 1.97 -17.07
CA SER A 299 -15.67 0.98 -17.98
C SER A 299 -16.38 -0.36 -17.93
N ASP A 300 -16.30 -1.14 -19.00
CA ASP A 300 -16.89 -2.49 -19.15
C ASP A 300 -15.85 -3.59 -18.95
N ILE A 301 -14.59 -3.28 -19.23
CA ILE A 301 -13.45 -4.18 -19.04
C ILE A 301 -12.21 -3.37 -18.63
N MET A 302 -11.34 -3.99 -17.85
CA MET A 302 -10.02 -3.42 -17.49
C MET A 302 -8.89 -4.18 -18.19
N ILE A 303 -7.90 -3.44 -18.67
CA ILE A 303 -6.58 -3.96 -19.07
C ILE A 303 -5.54 -3.40 -18.12
N SER A 304 -4.76 -4.28 -17.49
CA SER A 304 -3.72 -3.91 -16.53
C SER A 304 -2.52 -4.85 -16.63
N ASP A 305 -1.67 -4.83 -15.63
CA ASP A 305 -0.49 -5.68 -15.49
C ASP A 305 -0.50 -6.40 -14.13
N PHE A 306 0.54 -6.25 -13.32
CA PHE A 306 0.64 -6.78 -11.95
C PHE A 306 0.05 -5.85 -10.88
N SER A 307 -0.69 -4.82 -11.28
CA SER A 307 -1.26 -3.83 -10.36
C SER A 307 -2.39 -4.41 -9.50
N GLY A 308 -2.37 -4.11 -8.21
CA GLY A 308 -3.43 -4.50 -7.26
C GLY A 308 -4.82 -3.96 -7.61
N ILE A 309 -4.90 -2.93 -8.45
CA ILE A 309 -6.17 -2.35 -8.92
C ILE A 309 -7.07 -3.37 -9.65
N ILE A 310 -6.49 -4.42 -10.22
CA ILE A 310 -7.25 -5.52 -10.85
C ILE A 310 -8.21 -6.15 -9.85
N TYR A 311 -7.75 -6.37 -8.61
CA TYR A 311 -8.59 -6.96 -7.56
C TYR A 311 -9.65 -5.99 -7.09
N ASP A 312 -9.31 -4.70 -6.94
CA ASP A 312 -10.30 -3.66 -6.64
C ASP A 312 -11.40 -3.63 -7.70
N TYR A 313 -11.01 -3.62 -8.98
CA TYR A 313 -11.96 -3.62 -10.10
C TYR A 313 -12.82 -4.89 -10.13
N THR A 314 -12.19 -6.05 -9.99
CA THR A 314 -12.88 -7.34 -9.99
C THR A 314 -13.89 -7.43 -8.84
N PHE A 315 -13.49 -7.01 -7.64
CA PHE A 315 -14.32 -7.18 -6.44
C PHE A 315 -15.41 -6.12 -6.32
N LEU A 316 -15.15 -4.89 -6.77
CA LEU A 316 -16.13 -3.81 -6.71
C LEU A 316 -17.10 -3.83 -7.90
N CYS A 317 -16.63 -4.15 -9.10
CA CYS A 317 -17.43 -4.02 -10.33
C CYS A 317 -17.97 -5.35 -10.85
N ASP A 318 -17.38 -6.50 -10.48
CA ASP A 318 -17.64 -7.83 -11.04
C ASP A 318 -17.52 -7.86 -12.59
N LYS A 319 -16.63 -7.03 -13.14
CA LYS A 319 -16.40 -6.87 -14.58
C LYS A 319 -15.15 -7.62 -15.05
N PRO A 320 -15.05 -7.97 -16.34
CA PRO A 320 -13.92 -8.68 -16.92
C PRO A 320 -12.60 -7.91 -16.77
N VAL A 321 -11.52 -8.67 -16.64
CA VAL A 321 -10.16 -8.13 -16.61
C VAL A 321 -9.27 -8.85 -17.60
N MET A 322 -8.36 -8.10 -18.21
CA MET A 322 -7.24 -8.64 -18.97
C MET A 322 -5.94 -8.15 -18.35
N TYR A 323 -4.92 -8.97 -18.42
CA TYR A 323 -3.61 -8.59 -17.87
C TYR A 323 -2.49 -8.93 -18.84
N VAL A 324 -1.47 -8.09 -18.82
CA VAL A 324 -0.22 -8.39 -19.50
C VAL A 324 0.74 -8.93 -18.46
N ASN A 325 1.27 -10.13 -18.73
CA ASN A 325 2.25 -10.74 -17.87
C ASN A 325 3.55 -9.92 -17.87
N ALA A 326 4.09 -9.65 -16.69
CA ALA A 326 5.33 -8.92 -16.51
C ALA A 326 6.19 -9.59 -15.45
N ASP A 327 7.49 -9.63 -15.70
CA ASP A 327 8.45 -10.14 -14.75
C ASP A 327 8.62 -9.12 -13.61
N LEU A 328 8.03 -9.40 -12.47
CA LEU A 328 8.20 -8.63 -11.24
C LEU A 328 9.36 -9.21 -10.44
N ASP A 329 10.34 -8.38 -10.10
CA ASP A 329 11.42 -8.77 -9.19
C ASP A 329 10.86 -8.87 -7.76
N LEU A 330 10.69 -10.08 -7.28
CA LEU A 330 10.14 -10.38 -5.96
C LEU A 330 11.20 -10.41 -4.85
N ARG A 331 12.50 -10.36 -5.18
CA ARG A 331 13.60 -10.43 -4.20
C ARG A 331 13.49 -9.42 -3.05
N PRO A 332 12.97 -8.19 -3.24
CA PRO A 332 12.81 -7.24 -2.16
C PRO A 332 11.63 -7.49 -1.21
N TYR A 333 10.78 -8.49 -1.49
CA TYR A 333 9.51 -8.74 -0.80
C TYR A 333 9.55 -10.01 0.04
N ASP A 334 8.76 -10.04 1.11
CA ASP A 334 8.61 -11.20 2.00
C ASP A 334 8.20 -12.47 1.26
N ALA A 335 7.42 -12.34 0.19
CA ALA A 335 7.00 -13.43 -0.69
C ALA A 335 8.16 -14.25 -1.27
N TYR A 336 9.32 -13.60 -1.50
CA TYR A 336 10.48 -14.29 -2.04
C TYR A 336 11.05 -15.35 -1.09
N ASP A 337 10.96 -15.11 0.22
CA ASP A 337 11.46 -16.05 1.24
C ASP A 337 10.63 -17.34 1.30
N ILE A 338 9.37 -17.34 0.83
CA ILE A 338 8.51 -18.52 0.91
C ILE A 338 8.94 -19.59 -0.11
N ASP A 339 8.88 -19.25 -1.40
CA ASP A 339 9.19 -20.17 -2.49
C ASP A 339 9.72 -19.43 -3.74
N GLY A 340 10.36 -18.29 -3.54
CA GLY A 340 10.72 -17.37 -4.62
C GLY A 340 9.51 -16.61 -5.18
N GLY A 341 8.39 -16.60 -4.45
CA GLY A 341 7.14 -15.93 -4.85
C GLY A 341 6.35 -16.66 -5.94
N LYS A 342 6.65 -17.95 -6.21
CA LYS A 342 6.04 -18.71 -7.32
C LYS A 342 4.57 -19.00 -7.11
N ASN A 343 4.15 -19.15 -5.85
CA ASN A 343 2.81 -19.63 -5.49
C ASN A 343 1.90 -18.56 -4.87
N LEU A 344 2.22 -17.27 -5.05
CA LEU A 344 1.39 -16.18 -4.54
C LEU A 344 -0.05 -16.29 -5.02
N TRP A 345 -0.97 -16.15 -4.07
CA TRP A 345 -2.41 -16.21 -4.33
C TRP A 345 -2.82 -15.21 -5.42
N GLN A 346 -2.32 -13.97 -5.35
CA GLN A 346 -2.66 -12.95 -6.33
C GLN A 346 -2.30 -13.35 -7.77
N PHE A 347 -1.13 -13.95 -8.02
CA PHE A 347 -0.75 -14.33 -9.38
C PHE A 347 -1.54 -15.54 -9.89
N LYS A 348 -1.82 -16.51 -9.02
CA LYS A 348 -2.68 -17.65 -9.37
C LYS A 348 -4.12 -17.19 -9.66
N THR A 349 -4.66 -16.37 -8.75
CA THR A 349 -6.02 -15.85 -8.91
C THR A 349 -6.13 -14.97 -10.15
N LEU A 350 -5.11 -14.16 -10.49
CA LEU A 350 -5.12 -13.36 -11.71
C LEU A 350 -5.29 -14.23 -12.97
N GLN A 351 -4.61 -15.39 -13.04
CA GLN A 351 -4.75 -16.34 -14.14
C GLN A 351 -6.14 -16.99 -14.19
N GLU A 352 -6.81 -17.11 -13.05
CA GLU A 352 -8.14 -17.72 -12.97
C GLU A 352 -9.27 -16.74 -13.33
N ILE A 353 -9.15 -15.45 -12.93
CA ILE A 353 -10.21 -14.45 -13.09
C ILE A 353 -10.08 -13.59 -14.34
N GLY A 354 -8.90 -13.55 -14.94
CA GLY A 354 -8.57 -12.69 -16.08
C GLY A 354 -8.07 -13.48 -17.30
N VAL A 355 -7.94 -12.77 -18.41
CA VAL A 355 -7.36 -13.28 -19.65
C VAL A 355 -5.99 -12.63 -19.87
N GLU A 356 -4.95 -13.45 -20.10
CA GLU A 356 -3.65 -12.94 -20.48
C GLU A 356 -3.71 -12.31 -21.88
N LEU A 357 -3.29 -11.07 -22.00
CA LEU A 357 -3.17 -10.34 -23.25
C LEU A 357 -1.70 -10.35 -23.70
N LYS A 358 -1.42 -11.01 -24.79
CA LYS A 358 -0.06 -11.10 -25.37
C LYS A 358 0.12 -10.07 -26.48
N GLU A 359 1.36 -9.67 -26.77
CA GLU A 359 1.67 -8.74 -27.84
C GLU A 359 1.15 -9.23 -29.21
N ALA A 360 1.13 -10.54 -29.44
CA ALA A 360 0.57 -11.15 -30.64
C ALA A 360 -0.94 -10.90 -30.83
N ASP A 361 -1.66 -10.62 -29.74
CA ASP A 361 -3.11 -10.41 -29.74
C ASP A 361 -3.47 -8.97 -30.12
N PHE A 362 -2.52 -8.02 -30.07
CA PHE A 362 -2.79 -6.59 -30.29
C PHE A 362 -3.38 -6.30 -31.65
N GLY A 363 -2.94 -7.03 -32.71
CA GLY A 363 -3.50 -6.88 -34.05
C GLY A 363 -4.98 -7.31 -34.16
N ASN A 364 -5.49 -8.07 -33.21
CA ASN A 364 -6.88 -8.55 -33.19
C ASN A 364 -7.58 -8.27 -31.84
N ILE A 365 -7.14 -7.19 -31.17
CA ILE A 365 -7.48 -6.86 -29.79
C ILE A 365 -8.99 -6.76 -29.57
N LYS A 366 -9.73 -6.27 -30.54
CA LYS A 366 -11.19 -6.15 -30.48
C LYS A 366 -11.85 -7.50 -30.20
N LYS A 367 -11.54 -8.51 -31.02
CA LYS A 367 -12.10 -9.86 -30.88
C LYS A 367 -11.68 -10.52 -29.56
N VAL A 368 -10.44 -10.32 -29.14
CA VAL A 368 -9.92 -10.89 -27.89
C VAL A 368 -10.68 -10.31 -26.69
N ILE A 369 -10.91 -9.00 -26.67
CA ILE A 369 -11.70 -8.30 -25.63
C ILE A 369 -13.15 -8.78 -25.62
N GLU A 370 -13.81 -8.87 -26.77
CA GLU A 370 -15.19 -9.36 -26.90
C GLU A 370 -15.31 -10.78 -26.30
N THR A 371 -14.39 -11.67 -26.66
CA THR A 371 -14.37 -13.06 -26.13
C THR A 371 -14.16 -13.09 -24.60
N ALA A 372 -13.26 -12.26 -24.06
CA ALA A 372 -13.01 -12.18 -22.64
C ALA A 372 -14.22 -11.64 -21.85
N SER A 373 -14.95 -10.68 -22.45
CA SER A 373 -16.13 -10.05 -21.84
C SER A 373 -17.30 -11.02 -21.67
N ASP A 374 -17.48 -11.97 -22.57
CA ASP A 374 -18.64 -12.90 -22.61
C ASP A 374 -18.44 -14.16 -21.77
N SER A 375 -17.29 -14.35 -21.16
CA SER A 375 -16.95 -15.59 -20.43
C SER A 375 -17.70 -15.73 -19.11
N GLN A 376 -18.69 -16.62 -19.08
CA GLN A 376 -19.43 -16.99 -17.86
C GLN A 376 -18.56 -17.75 -16.84
N GLU A 377 -17.61 -18.53 -17.31
CA GLU A 377 -16.66 -19.23 -16.45
C GLU A 377 -15.82 -18.24 -15.64
N LEU A 378 -15.23 -17.22 -16.29
CA LEU A 378 -14.46 -16.19 -15.62
C LEU A 378 -15.33 -15.38 -14.65
N ALA A 379 -16.60 -15.13 -14.96
CA ALA A 379 -17.52 -14.46 -14.05
C ALA A 379 -17.74 -15.25 -12.75
N GLN A 380 -17.88 -16.57 -12.83
CA GLN A 380 -17.99 -17.41 -11.63
C GLN A 380 -16.70 -17.42 -10.82
N LYS A 381 -15.54 -17.50 -11.47
CA LYS A 381 -14.23 -17.45 -10.82
C LYS A 381 -13.98 -16.11 -10.12
N ARG A 382 -14.39 -14.99 -10.73
CA ARG A 382 -14.33 -13.66 -10.08
C ARG A 382 -15.16 -13.61 -8.80
N LYS A 383 -16.37 -14.16 -8.80
CA LYS A 383 -17.22 -14.24 -7.60
C LYS A 383 -16.59 -15.08 -6.49
N ALA A 384 -15.98 -16.21 -6.85
CA ALA A 384 -15.28 -17.05 -5.89
C ALA A 384 -14.06 -16.35 -5.29
N ALA A 385 -13.25 -15.70 -6.12
CA ALA A 385 -12.11 -14.91 -5.67
C ALA A 385 -12.53 -13.75 -4.74
N LYS A 386 -13.60 -13.04 -5.08
CA LYS A 386 -14.17 -11.99 -4.22
C LYS A 386 -14.60 -12.53 -2.86
N ALA A 387 -15.31 -13.65 -2.82
CA ALA A 387 -15.77 -14.25 -1.57
C ALA A 387 -14.59 -14.73 -0.69
N CYS A 388 -13.51 -15.20 -1.31
CA CYS A 388 -12.28 -15.60 -0.62
C CYS A 388 -11.53 -14.38 -0.03
N ALA A 389 -11.36 -13.33 -0.83
CA ALA A 389 -10.45 -12.23 -0.51
C ALA A 389 -11.09 -11.06 0.23
N TRP A 390 -12.37 -10.90 0.15
CA TRP A 390 -13.12 -9.85 0.84
C TRP A 390 -14.25 -10.46 1.68
N GLN A 391 -13.86 -11.00 2.82
CA GLN A 391 -14.80 -11.53 3.81
C GLN A 391 -15.39 -10.37 4.64
N PHE A 392 -16.49 -10.61 5.34
CA PHE A 392 -17.20 -9.61 6.15
C PHE A 392 -17.48 -8.30 5.41
N GLN A 393 -17.97 -8.39 4.16
CA GLN A 393 -18.24 -7.23 3.32
C GLN A 393 -19.20 -6.24 3.99
N GLY A 394 -18.77 -4.99 4.13
CA GLY A 394 -19.53 -3.93 4.80
C GLY A 394 -19.41 -3.93 6.32
N GLU A 395 -18.76 -4.90 6.94
CA GLU A 395 -18.67 -5.07 8.39
C GLU A 395 -17.26 -4.88 8.94
N ALA A 396 -16.24 -4.67 8.08
CA ALA A 396 -14.85 -4.68 8.48
C ALA A 396 -14.53 -3.66 9.59
N GLY A 397 -15.14 -2.48 9.56
CA GLY A 397 -14.97 -1.49 10.62
C GLY A 397 -15.44 -2.01 11.99
N ALA A 398 -16.60 -2.67 12.04
CA ALA A 398 -17.13 -3.26 13.26
C ALA A 398 -16.26 -4.40 13.79
N GLN A 399 -15.84 -5.34 12.90
CA GLN A 399 -14.96 -6.45 13.24
C GLN A 399 -13.63 -5.98 13.84
N ILE A 400 -13.03 -4.93 13.26
CA ILE A 400 -11.77 -4.35 13.75
C ILE A 400 -11.96 -3.75 15.15
N VAL A 401 -13.04 -2.98 15.36
CA VAL A 401 -13.30 -2.35 16.66
C VAL A 401 -13.63 -3.40 17.71
N ASP A 402 -14.41 -4.44 17.37
CA ASP A 402 -14.67 -5.58 18.26
C ASP A 402 -13.36 -6.26 18.69
N TYR A 403 -12.46 -6.50 17.75
CA TYR A 403 -11.14 -7.04 18.04
C TYR A 403 -10.34 -6.14 18.98
N MET A 404 -10.20 -4.85 18.65
CA MET A 404 -9.41 -3.90 19.45
C MET A 404 -9.94 -3.77 20.88
N VAL A 405 -11.26 -3.74 21.05
CA VAL A 405 -11.92 -3.59 22.36
C VAL A 405 -11.87 -4.90 23.14
N GLY A 406 -11.95 -6.05 22.46
CA GLY A 406 -11.90 -7.38 23.05
C GLY A 406 -10.53 -7.82 23.56
N LEU A 407 -9.46 -7.11 23.16
CA LEU A 407 -8.10 -7.46 23.57
C LEU A 407 -7.91 -7.37 25.09
N LYS A 408 -7.55 -8.50 25.73
CA LYS A 408 -7.19 -8.56 27.15
C LYS A 408 -5.76 -8.06 27.33
N LEU A 409 -5.60 -6.77 27.38
CA LEU A 409 -4.29 -6.15 27.63
C LEU A 409 -3.94 -6.36 29.12
N GLY A 410 -2.95 -7.18 29.42
CA GLY A 410 -2.48 -7.38 30.79
C GLY A 410 -2.22 -6.05 31.51
N LYS A 411 -2.49 -6.03 32.82
CA LYS A 411 -2.30 -4.85 33.69
C LYS A 411 -0.86 -4.38 33.71
#